data_64613d6c83b3f61a64c63109a5797cef
#
_entry.id   64613d6c83b3f61a64c63109a5797cef
#
_cell.length_a   1.000
_cell.length_b   1.000
_cell.length_c   1.000
_cell.angle_alpha   90.00
_cell.angle_beta   90.00
_cell.angle_gamma   90.00
#
_symmetry.space_group_name_H-M   'P 1'
#
loop_
_entity.id
_entity.type
_entity.pdbx_description
1 polymer ?
#
loop_
_entity_poly.entity_id
_entity_poly.type
_entity_poly.pdbx_seq_one_letter_code
_entity_poly.pdbx_strand_id
1 'polypeptide(L)'
;MPHILIKTWFPPHKADEVANVYMEELKSHRPDRSLGKSLATSIKSDQNGIVSLEIFEVKEGKLEEVLTHYHDVQIMYHNIEGFRYEIEVWRTPVEALALLGMKPPE
;
A
#
# COMPACT_ATOMS: atom_id res chain seq x y z
N MET A 1 13.60 8.47 0.71
CA MET A 1 12.30 8.19 0.08
C MET A 1 11.47 7.34 1.04
N PRO A 2 10.35 7.87 1.53
CA PRO A 2 9.55 7.13 2.50
C PRO A 2 8.87 5.92 1.87
N HIS A 3 8.40 5.02 2.73
CA HIS A 3 7.59 3.89 2.31
C HIS A 3 6.14 4.14 2.69
N ILE A 4 5.23 3.74 1.82
CA ILE A 4 3.82 3.65 2.14
C ILE A 4 3.48 2.18 2.30
N LEU A 5 2.83 1.86 3.41
CA LEU A 5 2.32 0.52 3.67
C LEU A 5 0.80 0.56 3.49
N ILE A 6 0.32 -0.28 2.59
CA ILE A 6 -1.11 -0.44 2.35
C ILE A 6 -1.50 -1.81 2.89
N LYS A 7 -2.28 -1.82 3.96
CA LYS A 7 -2.77 -3.04 4.60
C LYS A 7 -4.25 -3.17 4.33
N THR A 8 -4.70 -4.34 3.93
CA THR A 8 -6.12 -4.60 3.73
C THR A 8 -6.53 -5.87 4.45
N TRP A 9 -7.78 -5.90 4.90
CA TRP A 9 -8.38 -7.06 5.57
C TRP A 9 -9.73 -7.32 4.93
N PHE A 10 -10.02 -8.58 4.65
CA PHE A 10 -11.35 -8.93 4.14
C PHE A 10 -11.73 -10.36 4.55
N PRO A 11 -13.05 -10.64 4.66
CA PRO A 11 -13.49 -12.00 5.00
C PRO A 11 -13.15 -12.99 3.88
N PRO A 12 -12.82 -14.25 4.23
CA PRO A 12 -12.51 -15.26 3.21
C PRO A 12 -13.61 -15.47 2.17
N HIS A 13 -14.88 -15.35 2.57
CA HIS A 13 -16.00 -15.55 1.63
C HIS A 13 -16.16 -14.41 0.62
N LYS A 14 -15.41 -13.33 0.78
CA LYS A 14 -15.37 -12.21 -0.17
C LYS A 14 -14.14 -12.25 -1.08
N ALA A 15 -13.34 -13.30 -0.98
CA ALA A 15 -12.10 -13.40 -1.75
C ALA A 15 -12.31 -13.26 -3.27
N ASP A 16 -13.37 -13.86 -3.80
CA ASP A 16 -13.65 -13.79 -5.24
C ASP A 16 -13.99 -12.35 -5.67
N GLU A 17 -14.80 -11.64 -4.88
CA GLU A 17 -15.12 -10.24 -5.17
C GLU A 17 -13.88 -9.37 -5.13
N VAL A 18 -13.04 -9.57 -4.10
CA VAL A 18 -11.78 -8.82 -3.95
C VAL A 18 -10.86 -9.11 -5.14
N ALA A 19 -10.73 -10.39 -5.53
CA ALA A 19 -9.89 -10.77 -6.66
C ALA A 19 -10.34 -10.12 -7.96
N ASN A 20 -11.66 -10.04 -8.20
CA ASN A 20 -12.18 -9.41 -9.41
C ASN A 20 -11.87 -7.92 -9.44
N VAL A 21 -12.02 -7.22 -8.31
CA VAL A 21 -11.67 -5.79 -8.23
C VAL A 21 -10.16 -5.60 -8.40
N TYR A 22 -9.36 -6.50 -7.83
CA TYR A 22 -7.91 -6.44 -7.96
C TYR A 22 -7.47 -6.56 -9.43
N MET A 23 -8.10 -7.44 -10.19
CA MET A 23 -7.81 -7.57 -11.62
C MET A 23 -8.15 -6.28 -12.38
N GLU A 24 -9.24 -5.60 -12.02
CA GLU A 24 -9.57 -4.30 -12.59
C GLU A 24 -8.56 -3.23 -12.18
N GLU A 25 -8.12 -3.23 -10.94
CA GLU A 25 -7.09 -2.33 -10.45
C GLU A 25 -5.81 -2.47 -11.28
N LEU A 26 -5.39 -3.70 -11.55
CA LEU A 26 -4.17 -3.95 -12.34
C LEU A 26 -4.29 -3.42 -13.77
N LYS A 27 -5.50 -3.36 -14.32
CA LYS A 27 -5.72 -2.85 -15.67
C LYS A 27 -5.80 -1.32 -15.73
N SER A 28 -6.42 -0.70 -14.74
CA SER A 28 -6.82 0.71 -14.82
C SER A 28 -6.10 1.65 -13.85
N HIS A 29 -5.50 1.12 -12.78
CA HIS A 29 -4.98 1.93 -11.69
C HIS A 29 -3.55 1.55 -11.29
N ARG A 30 -2.72 1.13 -12.23
CA ARG A 30 -1.30 0.93 -11.91
C ARG A 30 -0.66 2.29 -11.62
N PRO A 31 0.15 2.40 -10.56
CA PRO A 31 0.83 3.66 -10.27
C PRO A 31 1.85 3.97 -11.37
N ASP A 32 1.95 5.25 -11.73
CA ASP A 32 2.96 5.70 -12.67
C ASP A 32 4.35 5.51 -12.06
N ARG A 33 5.31 5.12 -12.88
CA ARG A 33 6.70 4.92 -12.44
C ARG A 33 7.34 6.20 -11.87
N SER A 34 6.84 7.36 -12.28
CA SER A 34 7.30 8.63 -11.74
C SER A 34 6.98 8.80 -10.26
N LEU A 35 6.04 8.04 -9.72
CA LEU A 35 5.62 8.12 -8.33
C LEU A 35 6.51 7.27 -7.41
N GLY A 36 7.13 6.22 -7.94
CA GLY A 36 7.92 5.28 -7.17
C GLY A 36 7.78 3.85 -7.67
N LYS A 37 7.99 2.89 -6.78
CA LYS A 37 7.90 1.47 -7.14
C LYS A 37 7.40 0.63 -5.97
N SER A 38 6.67 -0.44 -6.29
CA SER A 38 6.28 -1.44 -5.31
C SER A 38 7.49 -2.30 -4.95
N LEU A 39 7.77 -2.43 -3.66
CA LEU A 39 8.87 -3.25 -3.16
C LEU A 39 8.43 -4.67 -2.87
N ALA A 40 7.21 -4.84 -2.40
CA ALA A 40 6.67 -6.15 -2.05
C ALA A 40 5.16 -6.08 -1.94
N THR A 41 4.51 -7.17 -2.31
CA THR A 41 3.09 -7.38 -2.07
C THR A 41 2.94 -8.81 -1.55
N SER A 42 2.31 -8.98 -0.40
CA SER A 42 2.18 -10.29 0.25
C SER A 42 0.80 -10.44 0.84
N ILE A 43 0.36 -11.69 0.94
CA ILE A 43 -0.96 -12.04 1.43
C ILE A 43 -0.82 -13.17 2.44
N LYS A 44 -1.57 -13.09 3.53
CA LYS A 44 -1.66 -14.18 4.49
C LYS A 44 -3.10 -14.37 4.93
N SER A 45 -3.39 -15.50 5.55
CA SER A 45 -4.66 -15.75 6.19
C SER A 45 -4.42 -15.97 7.68
N ASP A 46 -5.30 -15.46 8.51
CA ASP A 46 -5.27 -15.70 9.94
C ASP A 46 -6.72 -15.82 10.46
N GLN A 47 -6.88 -15.89 11.79
CA GLN A 47 -8.20 -16.06 12.39
C GLN A 47 -9.15 -14.88 12.12
N ASN A 48 -8.62 -13.74 11.70
CA ASN A 48 -9.42 -12.53 11.42
C ASN A 48 -9.76 -12.40 9.93
N GLY A 49 -9.33 -13.36 9.09
CA GLY A 49 -9.58 -13.34 7.66
C GLY A 49 -8.33 -13.30 6.82
N ILE A 50 -8.46 -12.73 5.63
CA ILE A 50 -7.33 -12.58 4.70
C ILE A 50 -6.77 -11.18 4.87
N VAL A 51 -5.44 -11.09 4.92
CA VAL A 51 -4.72 -9.82 5.10
C VAL A 51 -3.72 -9.66 3.97
N SER A 52 -3.74 -8.51 3.31
CA SER A 52 -2.73 -8.18 2.32
C SER A 52 -1.88 -7.01 2.80
N LEU A 53 -0.64 -7.00 2.37
CA LEU A 53 0.30 -5.92 2.66
C LEU A 53 1.05 -5.57 1.39
N GLU A 54 1.02 -4.29 1.02
CA GLU A 54 1.87 -3.77 -0.03
C GLU A 54 2.80 -2.71 0.56
N ILE A 55 4.07 -2.77 0.17
CA ILE A 55 5.05 -1.76 0.54
C ILE A 55 5.48 -1.05 -0.73
N PHE A 56 5.27 0.26 -0.77
CA PHE A 56 5.58 1.09 -1.92
C PHE A 56 6.63 2.13 -1.54
N GLU A 57 7.72 2.18 -2.32
CA GLU A 57 8.77 3.19 -2.14
C GLU A 57 8.38 4.44 -2.93
N VAL A 58 8.23 5.55 -2.23
CA VAL A 58 7.77 6.82 -2.82
C VAL A 58 8.97 7.62 -3.30
N LYS A 59 8.91 8.10 -4.55
CA LYS A 59 9.92 9.02 -5.05
C LYS A 59 9.85 10.36 -4.33
N GLU A 60 10.98 11.01 -4.20
CA GLU A 60 11.07 12.29 -3.52
C GLU A 60 10.08 13.30 -4.10
N GLY A 61 9.34 13.98 -3.20
CA GLY A 61 8.37 14.99 -3.59
C GLY A 61 7.03 14.44 -4.07
N LYS A 62 6.82 13.12 -4.05
CA LYS A 62 5.62 12.49 -4.62
C LYS A 62 4.65 11.92 -3.59
N LEU A 63 4.89 12.15 -2.31
CA LEU A 63 4.08 11.52 -1.25
C LEU A 63 2.59 11.80 -1.40
N GLU A 64 2.20 13.05 -1.62
CA GLU A 64 0.80 13.43 -1.76
C GLU A 64 0.13 12.73 -2.94
N GLU A 65 0.81 12.68 -4.08
CA GLU A 65 0.28 12.02 -5.27
C GLU A 65 0.11 10.52 -5.06
N VAL A 66 1.07 9.90 -4.36
CA VAL A 66 0.99 8.46 -4.06
C VAL A 66 -0.16 8.17 -3.09
N LEU A 67 -0.33 9.00 -2.05
CA LEU A 67 -1.45 8.85 -1.12
C LEU A 67 -2.80 8.98 -1.84
N THR A 68 -2.93 9.96 -2.72
CA THR A 68 -4.14 10.14 -3.52
C THR A 68 -4.40 8.92 -4.38
N HIS A 69 -3.36 8.41 -5.05
CA HIS A 69 -3.48 7.21 -5.88
C HIS A 69 -4.03 6.03 -5.09
N TYR A 70 -3.44 5.72 -3.93
CA TYR A 70 -3.85 4.56 -3.15
C TYR A 70 -5.21 4.74 -2.46
N HIS A 71 -5.58 5.97 -2.11
CA HIS A 71 -6.95 6.22 -1.64
C HIS A 71 -7.96 5.99 -2.77
N ASP A 72 -7.66 6.44 -3.99
CA ASP A 72 -8.52 6.19 -5.15
C ASP A 72 -8.66 4.69 -5.42
N VAL A 73 -7.56 3.94 -5.30
CA VAL A 73 -7.60 2.49 -5.45
C VAL A 73 -8.54 1.86 -4.43
N GLN A 74 -8.47 2.28 -3.17
CA GLN A 74 -9.31 1.70 -2.13
C GLN A 74 -10.79 1.99 -2.34
N ILE A 75 -11.13 3.08 -3.01
CA ILE A 75 -12.54 3.38 -3.34
C ILE A 75 -13.15 2.27 -4.20
N MET A 76 -12.34 1.62 -5.05
CA MET A 76 -12.81 0.51 -5.87
C MET A 76 -13.36 -0.67 -5.04
N TYR A 77 -12.94 -0.78 -3.79
CA TYR A 77 -13.31 -1.88 -2.90
C TYR A 77 -14.43 -1.51 -1.91
N HIS A 78 -14.94 -0.27 -1.93
CA HIS A 78 -15.88 0.24 -0.93
C HIS A 78 -17.17 -0.56 -0.81
N ASN A 79 -17.62 -1.21 -1.90
CA ASN A 79 -18.89 -1.95 -1.89
C ASN A 79 -18.74 -3.39 -1.40
N ILE A 80 -17.52 -3.80 -1.04
CA ILE A 80 -17.28 -5.15 -0.54
C ILE A 80 -17.49 -5.16 0.97
N GLU A 81 -18.50 -5.86 1.43
CA GLU A 81 -18.80 -5.96 2.86
C GLU A 81 -17.64 -6.59 3.61
N GLY A 82 -17.22 -5.95 4.70
CA GLY A 82 -16.14 -6.44 5.54
C GLY A 82 -14.75 -6.07 5.07
N PHE A 83 -14.62 -5.38 3.94
CA PHE A 83 -13.32 -4.91 3.48
C PHE A 83 -12.89 -3.70 4.31
N ARG A 84 -11.66 -3.77 4.83
CA ARG A 84 -11.05 -2.68 5.62
C ARG A 84 -9.65 -2.45 5.11
N TYR A 85 -9.17 -1.22 5.25
CA TYR A 85 -7.80 -0.90 4.86
C TYR A 85 -7.19 0.15 5.77
N GLU A 86 -5.86 0.17 5.80
CA GLU A 86 -5.06 1.24 6.41
C GLU A 86 -3.96 1.62 5.45
N ILE A 87 -3.69 2.91 5.34
CA ILE A 87 -2.55 3.44 4.59
C ILE A 87 -1.66 4.16 5.59
N GLU A 88 -0.41 3.68 5.70
CA GLU A 88 0.55 4.21 6.67
C GLU A 88 1.78 4.75 5.93
N VAL A 89 2.34 5.83 6.45
CA VAL A 89 3.59 6.40 5.94
C VAL A 89 4.70 6.07 6.93
N TRP A 90 5.73 5.38 6.43
CA TRP A 90 6.86 4.94 7.23
C TRP A 90 8.14 5.59 6.72
N ARG A 91 9.00 6.02 7.61
CA ARG A 91 10.31 6.54 7.25
C ARG A 91 11.31 5.40 7.15
N THR A 92 12.29 5.56 6.26
CA THR A 92 13.41 4.63 6.20
C THR A 92 14.38 4.93 7.35
N PRO A 93 15.27 3.99 7.71
CA PRO A 93 16.30 4.28 8.72
C PRO A 93 17.16 5.50 8.38
N VAL A 94 17.50 5.69 7.11
CA VAL A 94 18.26 6.86 6.67
C VAL A 94 17.51 8.15 6.98
N GLU A 95 16.21 8.19 6.65
CA GLU A 95 15.36 9.35 6.93
C GLU A 95 15.22 9.60 8.44
N ALA A 96 15.03 8.53 9.21
CA ALA A 96 14.90 8.64 10.66
C ALA A 96 16.19 9.15 11.30
N LEU A 97 17.36 8.64 10.85
CA LEU A 97 18.65 9.12 11.34
C LEU A 97 18.89 10.58 10.99
N ALA A 98 18.45 10.99 9.80
CA ALA A 98 18.60 12.39 9.37
C ALA A 98 17.90 13.36 10.32
N LEU A 99 16.76 12.95 10.89
CA LEU A 99 16.07 13.78 11.90
C LEU A 99 16.90 14.00 13.16
N LEU A 100 17.85 13.10 13.45
CA LEU A 100 18.77 13.22 14.57
C LEU A 100 20.11 13.84 14.14
N GLY A 101 20.24 14.27 12.89
CA GLY A 101 21.48 14.81 12.36
C GLY A 101 22.55 13.73 12.13
N MET A 102 22.15 12.48 11.93
CA MET A 102 23.06 11.35 11.80
C MET A 102 22.98 10.74 10.43
N LYS A 103 24.05 10.02 10.04
CA LYS A 103 24.11 9.23 8.82
C LYS A 103 24.48 7.80 9.17
N PRO A 104 23.95 6.80 8.43
CA PRO A 104 24.38 5.43 8.64
C PRO A 104 25.85 5.26 8.22
N PRO A 105 26.57 4.27 8.78
CA PRO A 105 27.93 3.95 8.34
C PRO A 105 27.92 3.50 6.88
N GLU A 106 28.97 3.84 6.17
CA GLU A 106 29.17 3.40 4.77
C GLU A 106 29.59 1.95 4.68
#